data_f03c25db8763866c87db9a66a96ee189
#
_entry.id   f03c25db8763866c87db9a66a96ee189
#
_cell.length_a   1.000
_cell.length_b   1.000
_cell.length_c   1.000
_cell.angle_alpha   90.00
_cell.angle_beta   90.00
_cell.angle_gamma   90.00
#
_symmetry.space_group_name_H-M   'P 1'
#
loop_
_entity.id
_entity.type
_entity.pdbx_description
1 polymer ?
#
loop_
_entity_poly.entity_id
_entity_poly.type
_entity_poly.pdbx_seq_one_letter_code
_entity_poly.pdbx_strand_id
1 'polypeptide(L)'
;MHADLVKLIELQSKDALVAAAEERLSALGSETSGLDQVLQAARAKLEAARRAAADGQRRRDDLETKIESYRILQDRRRQRLEQVRNPKDASTLMTELDLAQSVMAKEENDWLRSAEMVMQLEVKLKDEERNLAAVEAAQAPERAEVAGRRAMLESERDEAVRVREETAAQVNKALCARYDRLRRTRSNDVVVPLMGGACGACHTAVPLNRRSQIKAGTVIDACEACGAILYPTEPAGSV
;
A
#
# COMPACT_ATOMS: atom_id res chain seq x y z
N MET A 1 40.44 10.93 26.08
CA MET A 1 39.34 10.06 25.60
C MET A 1 39.90 9.07 24.59
N HIS A 2 39.49 7.80 24.65
CA HIS A 2 39.95 6.75 23.72
C HIS A 2 39.60 7.11 22.25
N ALA A 3 40.54 6.94 21.31
CA ALA A 3 40.35 7.31 19.91
C ALA A 3 39.13 6.63 19.26
N ASP A 4 38.92 5.35 19.53
CA ASP A 4 37.77 4.61 19.02
C ASP A 4 36.44 5.08 19.62
N LEU A 5 36.44 5.64 20.84
CA LEU A 5 35.24 6.19 21.47
C LEU A 5 34.81 7.49 20.75
N VAL A 6 35.77 8.32 20.34
CA VAL A 6 35.48 9.53 19.53
C VAL A 6 34.79 9.12 18.22
N LYS A 7 35.33 8.11 17.53
CA LYS A 7 34.77 7.58 16.28
C LYS A 7 33.38 6.97 16.47
N LEU A 8 33.12 6.33 17.63
CA LEU A 8 31.78 5.81 17.94
C LEU A 8 30.75 6.91 18.18
N ILE A 9 31.15 8.02 18.83
CA ILE A 9 30.29 9.19 19.01
C ILE A 9 29.96 9.82 17.64
N GLU A 10 30.97 9.92 16.79
CA GLU A 10 30.78 10.37 15.41
C GLU A 10 29.85 9.44 14.63
N LEU A 11 30.06 8.11 14.71
CA LEU A 11 29.21 7.12 14.08
C LEU A 11 27.75 7.26 14.56
N GLN A 12 27.52 7.45 15.87
CA GLN A 12 26.18 7.68 16.40
C GLN A 12 25.54 8.94 15.85
N SER A 13 26.31 10.02 15.65
CA SER A 13 25.78 11.23 15.03
C SER A 13 25.36 11.02 13.56
N LYS A 14 26.11 10.17 12.82
CA LYS A 14 25.72 9.80 11.44
C LYS A 14 24.48 8.91 11.41
N ASP A 15 24.38 7.97 12.35
CA ASP A 15 23.19 7.15 12.52
C ASP A 15 21.93 8.00 12.82
N ALA A 16 22.07 9.07 13.60
CA ALA A 16 20.97 10.01 13.84
C ALA A 16 20.54 10.77 12.57
N LEU A 17 21.50 11.11 11.67
CA LEU A 17 21.16 11.73 10.39
C LEU A 17 20.42 10.74 9.46
N VAL A 18 20.83 9.48 9.41
CA VAL A 18 20.12 8.45 8.65
C VAL A 18 18.70 8.27 9.19
N ALA A 19 18.54 8.14 10.50
CA ALA A 19 17.22 7.99 11.13
C ALA A 19 16.31 9.20 10.85
N ALA A 20 16.83 10.42 10.93
CA ALA A 20 16.07 11.63 10.59
C ALA A 20 15.63 11.68 9.11
N ALA A 21 16.48 11.21 8.18
CA ALA A 21 16.11 11.12 6.78
C ALA A 21 15.03 10.06 6.52
N GLU A 22 15.14 8.88 7.18
CA GLU A 22 14.15 7.82 7.13
C GLU A 22 12.80 8.24 7.70
N GLU A 23 12.79 8.99 8.80
CA GLU A 23 11.58 9.54 9.41
C GLU A 23 10.87 10.52 8.45
N ARG A 24 11.62 11.43 7.80
CA ARG A 24 11.06 12.34 6.79
C ARG A 24 10.49 11.59 5.58
N LEU A 25 11.15 10.51 5.11
CA LEU A 25 10.63 9.66 4.06
C LEU A 25 9.34 8.94 4.47
N SER A 26 9.29 8.45 5.71
CA SER A 26 8.08 7.82 6.25
C SER A 26 6.91 8.79 6.35
N ALA A 27 7.16 10.05 6.73
CA ALA A 27 6.15 11.10 6.80
C ALA A 27 5.51 11.38 5.44
N LEU A 28 6.28 11.38 4.34
CA LEU A 28 5.75 11.51 2.98
C LEU A 28 4.78 10.37 2.61
N GLY A 29 5.00 9.16 3.12
CA GLY A 29 4.08 8.03 2.92
C GLY A 29 2.68 8.30 3.50
N SER A 30 2.59 9.01 4.60
CA SER A 30 1.30 9.41 5.19
C SER A 30 0.59 10.50 4.38
N GLU A 31 1.31 11.45 3.78
CA GLU A 31 0.74 12.49 2.91
C GLU A 31 0.06 11.88 1.68
N THR A 32 0.64 10.85 1.07
CA THR A 32 0.06 10.20 -0.11
C THR A 32 -1.11 9.28 0.19
N SER A 33 -1.27 8.83 1.43
CA SER A 33 -2.31 7.88 1.83
C SER A 33 -3.73 8.37 1.50
N GLY A 34 -4.01 9.65 1.72
CA GLY A 34 -5.31 10.27 1.39
C GLY A 34 -5.59 10.25 -0.12
N LEU A 35 -4.59 10.61 -0.92
CA LEU A 35 -4.68 10.59 -2.39
C LEU A 35 -4.91 9.17 -2.91
N ASP A 36 -4.22 8.19 -2.33
CA ASP A 36 -4.34 6.79 -2.71
C ASP A 36 -5.72 6.22 -2.38
N GLN A 37 -6.32 6.59 -1.24
CA GLN A 37 -7.67 6.20 -0.87
C GLN A 37 -8.71 6.74 -1.87
N VAL A 38 -8.63 8.00 -2.26
CA VAL A 38 -9.53 8.62 -3.24
C VAL A 38 -9.40 7.92 -4.60
N LEU A 39 -8.17 7.66 -5.06
CA LEU A 39 -7.91 6.97 -6.31
C LEU A 39 -8.43 5.52 -6.30
N GLN A 40 -8.20 4.79 -5.22
CA GLN A 40 -8.72 3.44 -5.05
C GLN A 40 -10.26 3.41 -5.03
N ALA A 41 -10.91 4.37 -4.37
CA ALA A 41 -12.36 4.48 -4.38
C ALA A 41 -12.92 4.73 -5.79
N ALA A 42 -12.29 5.61 -6.58
CA ALA A 42 -12.67 5.86 -7.97
C ALA A 42 -12.48 4.61 -8.85
N ARG A 43 -11.37 3.90 -8.71
CA ARG A 43 -11.11 2.63 -9.41
C ARG A 43 -12.11 1.55 -9.05
N ALA A 44 -12.47 1.42 -7.77
CA ALA A 44 -13.47 0.45 -7.32
C ALA A 44 -14.86 0.73 -7.91
N LYS A 45 -15.26 2.00 -8.02
CA LYS A 45 -16.51 2.40 -8.68
C LYS A 45 -16.52 2.04 -10.16
N LEU A 46 -15.42 2.31 -10.86
CA LEU A 46 -15.27 1.94 -12.27
C LEU A 46 -15.38 0.43 -12.48
N GLU A 47 -14.68 -0.35 -11.66
CA GLU A 47 -14.75 -1.82 -11.75
C GLU A 47 -16.16 -2.36 -11.45
N ALA A 48 -16.87 -1.77 -10.49
CA ALA A 48 -18.26 -2.12 -10.23
C ALA A 48 -19.18 -1.78 -11.42
N ALA A 49 -18.99 -0.63 -12.05
CA ALA A 49 -19.74 -0.23 -13.24
C ALA A 49 -19.44 -1.15 -14.44
N ARG A 50 -18.18 -1.53 -14.65
CA ARG A 50 -17.77 -2.49 -15.69
C ARG A 50 -18.44 -3.85 -15.53
N ARG A 51 -18.43 -4.38 -14.30
CA ARG A 51 -19.10 -5.66 -14.00
C ARG A 51 -20.59 -5.56 -14.24
N ALA A 52 -21.24 -4.50 -13.75
CA ALA A 52 -22.68 -4.30 -13.95
C ALA A 52 -23.05 -4.21 -15.44
N ALA A 53 -22.29 -3.48 -16.25
CA ALA A 53 -22.51 -3.38 -17.70
C ALA A 53 -22.33 -4.75 -18.39
N ALA A 54 -21.27 -5.50 -18.04
CA ALA A 54 -21.03 -6.82 -18.62
C ALA A 54 -22.12 -7.83 -18.22
N ASP A 55 -22.60 -7.79 -16.98
CA ASP A 55 -23.69 -8.68 -16.52
C ASP A 55 -25.02 -8.30 -17.18
N GLY A 56 -25.30 -7.01 -17.34
CA GLY A 56 -26.46 -6.52 -18.08
C GLY A 56 -26.45 -6.99 -19.53
N GLN A 57 -25.31 -6.88 -20.19
CA GLN A 57 -25.11 -7.31 -21.56
C GLN A 57 -25.36 -8.82 -21.73
N ARG A 58 -24.77 -9.64 -20.86
CA ARG A 58 -25.00 -11.10 -20.87
C ARG A 58 -26.48 -11.43 -20.71
N ARG A 59 -27.17 -10.76 -19.77
CA ARG A 59 -28.58 -10.99 -19.55
C ARG A 59 -29.42 -10.66 -20.80
N ARG A 60 -29.11 -9.56 -21.50
CA ARG A 60 -29.77 -9.21 -22.76
C ARG A 60 -29.53 -10.28 -23.84
N ASP A 61 -28.27 -10.74 -23.98
CA ASP A 61 -27.89 -11.73 -24.97
C ASP A 61 -28.54 -13.11 -24.68
N ASP A 62 -28.68 -13.47 -23.40
CA ASP A 62 -29.43 -14.67 -22.98
C ASP A 62 -30.91 -14.60 -23.37
N LEU A 63 -31.55 -13.42 -23.22
CA LEU A 63 -32.94 -13.19 -23.63
C LEU A 63 -33.06 -13.27 -25.15
N GLU A 64 -32.15 -12.68 -25.89
CA GLU A 64 -32.12 -12.75 -27.36
C GLU A 64 -32.01 -14.20 -27.86
N THR A 65 -31.14 -14.99 -27.24
CA THR A 65 -31.01 -16.42 -27.54
C THR A 65 -32.29 -17.20 -27.26
N LYS A 66 -32.98 -16.88 -26.18
CA LYS A 66 -34.30 -17.49 -25.85
C LYS A 66 -35.36 -17.11 -26.88
N ILE A 67 -35.47 -15.85 -27.21
CA ILE A 67 -36.43 -15.34 -28.24
C ILE A 67 -36.21 -16.09 -29.56
N GLU A 68 -34.97 -16.20 -30.00
CA GLU A 68 -34.63 -16.92 -31.22
C GLU A 68 -35.03 -18.41 -31.14
N SER A 69 -34.79 -19.05 -30.02
CA SER A 69 -35.19 -20.45 -29.82
C SER A 69 -36.73 -20.62 -29.88
N TYR A 70 -37.50 -19.69 -29.34
CA TYR A 70 -38.97 -19.72 -29.43
C TYR A 70 -39.46 -19.46 -30.85
N ARG A 71 -38.81 -18.57 -31.63
CA ARG A 71 -39.14 -18.34 -33.04
C ARG A 71 -38.97 -19.62 -33.86
N ILE A 72 -37.84 -20.29 -33.70
CA ILE A 72 -37.57 -21.57 -34.41
C ILE A 72 -38.64 -22.62 -34.03
N LEU A 73 -38.99 -22.68 -32.74
CA LEU A 73 -40.00 -23.63 -32.26
C LEU A 73 -41.38 -23.33 -32.82
N GLN A 74 -41.78 -22.05 -32.90
CA GLN A 74 -43.03 -21.62 -33.50
C GLN A 74 -43.10 -21.97 -34.98
N ASP A 75 -42.03 -21.71 -35.73
CA ASP A 75 -42.00 -21.99 -37.18
C ASP A 75 -42.15 -23.49 -37.45
N ARG A 76 -41.48 -24.35 -36.64
CA ARG A 76 -41.67 -25.82 -36.72
C ARG A 76 -43.12 -26.24 -36.42
N ARG A 77 -43.77 -25.63 -35.43
CA ARG A 77 -45.15 -25.92 -35.08
C ARG A 77 -46.14 -25.45 -36.18
N ARG A 78 -45.90 -24.31 -36.79
CA ARG A 78 -46.67 -23.79 -37.94
C ARG A 78 -46.58 -24.75 -39.13
N GLN A 79 -45.37 -25.20 -39.50
CA GLN A 79 -45.17 -26.18 -40.57
C GLN A 79 -45.89 -27.52 -40.26
N ARG A 80 -45.85 -27.93 -39.01
CA ARG A 80 -46.56 -29.15 -38.58
C ARG A 80 -48.08 -28.94 -38.67
N LEU A 81 -48.60 -27.80 -38.32
CA LEU A 81 -50.04 -27.48 -38.38
C LEU A 81 -50.54 -27.57 -39.85
N GLU A 82 -49.78 -27.16 -40.84
CA GLU A 82 -50.11 -27.25 -42.26
C GLU A 82 -50.24 -28.72 -42.73
N GLN A 83 -49.61 -29.68 -42.05
CA GLN A 83 -49.56 -31.08 -42.42
C GLN A 83 -50.62 -31.93 -41.66
N VAL A 84 -51.16 -31.39 -40.57
CA VAL A 84 -52.11 -32.12 -39.73
C VAL A 84 -53.52 -32.16 -40.37
N ARG A 85 -54.05 -33.37 -40.52
CA ARG A 85 -55.40 -33.61 -41.07
C ARG A 85 -56.48 -33.84 -40.00
N ASN A 86 -56.08 -34.19 -38.79
CA ASN A 86 -56.98 -34.49 -37.66
C ASN A 86 -57.40 -33.14 -36.97
N PRO A 87 -58.71 -32.80 -36.89
CA PRO A 87 -59.17 -31.56 -36.30
C PRO A 87 -58.79 -31.40 -34.81
N LYS A 88 -58.73 -32.50 -34.06
CA LYS A 88 -58.32 -32.47 -32.62
C LYS A 88 -56.87 -32.14 -32.45
N ASP A 89 -55.98 -32.74 -33.25
CA ASP A 89 -54.52 -32.43 -33.20
C ASP A 89 -54.23 -31.02 -33.72
N ALA A 90 -54.95 -30.52 -34.70
CA ALA A 90 -54.90 -29.16 -35.17
C ALA A 90 -55.27 -28.15 -34.08
N SER A 91 -56.36 -28.38 -33.36
CA SER A 91 -56.78 -27.55 -32.23
C SER A 91 -55.74 -27.51 -31.09
N THR A 92 -55.12 -28.65 -30.78
CA THR A 92 -54.05 -28.74 -29.75
C THR A 92 -52.83 -27.93 -30.19
N LEU A 93 -52.39 -28.07 -31.46
CA LEU A 93 -51.25 -27.29 -32.01
C LEU A 93 -51.55 -25.79 -32.03
N MET A 94 -52.75 -25.36 -32.35
CA MET A 94 -53.16 -23.96 -32.30
C MET A 94 -53.04 -23.40 -30.88
N THR A 95 -53.54 -24.11 -29.86
CA THR A 95 -53.43 -23.71 -28.46
C THR A 95 -51.95 -23.62 -28.00
N GLU A 96 -51.11 -24.57 -28.44
CA GLU A 96 -49.66 -24.51 -28.17
C GLU A 96 -48.96 -23.32 -28.87
N LEU A 97 -49.40 -22.95 -30.08
CA LEU A 97 -48.87 -21.78 -30.79
C LEU A 97 -49.27 -20.48 -30.09
N ASP A 98 -50.54 -20.33 -29.65
CA ASP A 98 -51.02 -19.16 -28.91
C ASP A 98 -50.27 -19.01 -27.58
N LEU A 99 -50.06 -20.12 -26.84
CA LEU A 99 -49.27 -20.09 -25.62
C LEU A 99 -47.80 -19.68 -25.91
N ALA A 100 -47.16 -20.27 -26.93
CA ALA A 100 -45.81 -19.95 -27.32
C ALA A 100 -45.67 -18.47 -27.75
N GLN A 101 -46.69 -17.93 -28.45
CA GLN A 101 -46.70 -16.52 -28.81
C GLN A 101 -46.79 -15.59 -27.58
N SER A 102 -47.61 -15.96 -26.58
CA SER A 102 -47.72 -15.21 -25.33
C SER A 102 -46.41 -15.22 -24.53
N VAL A 103 -45.73 -16.37 -24.47
CA VAL A 103 -44.43 -16.50 -23.83
C VAL A 103 -43.38 -15.65 -24.57
N MET A 104 -43.32 -15.73 -25.88
CA MET A 104 -42.38 -14.94 -26.69
C MET A 104 -42.57 -13.43 -26.51
N ALA A 105 -43.84 -12.95 -26.53
CA ALA A 105 -44.13 -11.54 -26.28
C ALA A 105 -43.65 -11.06 -24.89
N LYS A 106 -43.70 -11.92 -23.89
CA LYS A 106 -43.15 -11.65 -22.55
C LYS A 106 -41.62 -11.55 -22.60
N GLU A 107 -40.92 -12.50 -23.20
CA GLU A 107 -39.47 -12.48 -23.33
C GLU A 107 -39.00 -11.27 -24.17
N GLU A 108 -39.73 -10.86 -25.21
CA GLU A 108 -39.45 -9.64 -25.99
C GLU A 108 -39.60 -8.37 -25.14
N ASN A 109 -40.60 -8.28 -24.27
CA ASN A 109 -40.74 -7.18 -23.34
C ASN A 109 -39.61 -7.14 -22.30
N ASP A 110 -39.22 -8.30 -21.80
CA ASP A 110 -38.10 -8.41 -20.85
C ASP A 110 -36.77 -8.07 -21.52
N TRP A 111 -36.59 -8.42 -22.80
CA TRP A 111 -35.44 -8.01 -23.62
C TRP A 111 -35.39 -6.48 -23.81
N LEU A 112 -36.52 -5.83 -24.13
CA LEU A 112 -36.59 -4.37 -24.25
C LEU A 112 -36.18 -3.67 -22.96
N ARG A 113 -36.71 -4.11 -21.82
CA ARG A 113 -36.32 -3.59 -20.50
C ARG A 113 -34.84 -3.83 -20.19
N SER A 114 -34.31 -4.98 -20.58
CA SER A 114 -32.90 -5.30 -20.41
C SER A 114 -32.01 -4.40 -21.28
N ALA A 115 -32.44 -4.13 -22.53
CA ALA A 115 -31.73 -3.22 -23.46
C ALA A 115 -31.67 -1.79 -22.92
N GLU A 116 -32.80 -1.27 -22.36
CA GLU A 116 -32.82 0.04 -21.71
C GLU A 116 -31.88 0.09 -20.50
N MET A 117 -31.86 -0.98 -19.68
CA MET A 117 -30.95 -1.07 -18.55
C MET A 117 -29.49 -1.09 -18.97
N VAL A 118 -29.14 -1.83 -20.03
CA VAL A 118 -27.75 -1.84 -20.59
C VAL A 118 -27.33 -0.45 -21.02
N MET A 119 -28.20 0.30 -21.72
CA MET A 119 -27.90 1.69 -22.09
C MET A 119 -27.58 2.58 -20.86
N GLN A 120 -28.38 2.45 -19.78
CA GLN A 120 -28.13 3.20 -18.55
C GLN A 120 -26.81 2.79 -17.88
N LEU A 121 -26.48 1.49 -17.88
CA LEU A 121 -25.24 0.98 -17.31
C LEU A 121 -24.01 1.42 -18.14
N GLU A 122 -24.12 1.50 -19.46
CA GLU A 122 -23.07 2.02 -20.35
C GLU A 122 -22.83 3.53 -20.11
N VAL A 123 -23.88 4.32 -19.91
CA VAL A 123 -23.76 5.73 -19.55
C VAL A 123 -23.02 5.86 -18.22
N LYS A 124 -23.46 5.09 -17.19
CA LYS A 124 -22.80 5.07 -15.89
C LYS A 124 -21.33 4.66 -15.98
N LEU A 125 -21.01 3.67 -16.80
CA LEU A 125 -19.62 3.24 -17.03
C LEU A 125 -18.77 4.38 -17.58
N LYS A 126 -19.26 5.09 -18.60
CA LYS A 126 -18.57 6.26 -19.18
C LYS A 126 -18.39 7.39 -18.15
N ASP A 127 -19.36 7.61 -17.29
CA ASP A 127 -19.27 8.62 -16.25
C ASP A 127 -18.22 8.26 -15.19
N GLU A 128 -18.12 6.97 -14.80
CA GLU A 128 -17.06 6.53 -13.87
C GLU A 128 -15.67 6.54 -14.53
N GLU A 129 -15.55 6.28 -15.84
CA GLU A 129 -14.30 6.46 -16.58
C GLU A 129 -13.85 7.92 -16.59
N ARG A 130 -14.77 8.85 -16.82
CA ARG A 130 -14.51 10.30 -16.76
C ARG A 130 -14.12 10.74 -15.33
N ASN A 131 -14.83 10.23 -14.34
CA ASN A 131 -14.54 10.51 -12.94
C ASN A 131 -13.14 10.05 -12.55
N LEU A 132 -12.74 8.84 -12.91
CA LEU A 132 -11.38 8.35 -12.66
C LEU A 132 -10.33 9.24 -13.33
N ALA A 133 -10.52 9.57 -14.61
CA ALA A 133 -9.62 10.46 -15.34
C ALA A 133 -9.51 11.85 -14.70
N ALA A 134 -10.63 12.41 -14.22
CA ALA A 134 -10.64 13.68 -13.50
C ALA A 134 -9.89 13.61 -12.17
N VAL A 135 -10.07 12.54 -11.40
CA VAL A 135 -9.33 12.31 -10.15
C VAL A 135 -7.83 12.19 -10.41
N GLU A 136 -7.43 11.41 -11.41
CA GLU A 136 -6.02 11.24 -11.79
C GLU A 136 -5.40 12.58 -12.24
N ALA A 137 -6.10 13.33 -13.07
CA ALA A 137 -5.64 14.65 -13.53
C ALA A 137 -5.53 15.66 -12.38
N ALA A 138 -6.50 15.68 -11.45
CA ALA A 138 -6.48 16.57 -10.30
C ALA A 138 -5.33 16.24 -9.33
N GLN A 139 -4.99 14.97 -9.16
CA GLN A 139 -3.91 14.53 -8.27
C GLN A 139 -2.51 14.59 -8.91
N ALA A 140 -2.41 14.68 -10.23
CA ALA A 140 -1.15 14.60 -10.96
C ALA A 140 -0.10 15.64 -10.48
N PRO A 141 -0.42 16.95 -10.29
CA PRO A 141 0.55 17.94 -9.85
C PRO A 141 1.06 17.66 -8.42
N GLU A 142 0.17 17.32 -7.49
CA GLU A 142 0.54 17.02 -6.11
C GLU A 142 1.38 15.74 -6.01
N ARG A 143 1.03 14.71 -6.77
CA ARG A 143 1.83 13.47 -6.86
C ARG A 143 3.21 13.73 -7.46
N ALA A 144 3.34 14.59 -8.46
CA ALA A 144 4.61 14.96 -9.04
C ALA A 144 5.49 15.72 -8.04
N GLU A 145 4.91 16.62 -7.25
CA GLU A 145 5.62 17.34 -6.19
C GLU A 145 6.13 16.38 -5.11
N VAL A 146 5.25 15.50 -4.60
CA VAL A 146 5.65 14.49 -3.59
C VAL A 146 6.71 13.54 -4.15
N ALA A 147 6.63 13.12 -5.40
CA ALA A 147 7.64 12.30 -6.04
C ALA A 147 9.00 13.01 -6.13
N GLY A 148 9.01 14.31 -6.43
CA GLY A 148 10.22 15.13 -6.42
C GLY A 148 10.83 15.24 -5.02
N ARG A 149 10.02 15.55 -4.00
CA ARG A 149 10.47 15.59 -2.59
C ARG A 149 11.01 14.24 -2.13
N ARG A 150 10.36 13.15 -2.52
CA ARG A 150 10.80 11.79 -2.21
C ARG A 150 12.15 11.49 -2.80
N ALA A 151 12.37 11.78 -4.08
CA ALA A 151 13.65 11.56 -4.74
C ALA A 151 14.81 12.34 -4.08
N MET A 152 14.55 13.58 -3.66
CA MET A 152 15.53 14.39 -2.92
C MET A 152 15.86 13.75 -1.56
N LEU A 153 14.84 13.32 -0.78
CA LEU A 153 15.05 12.71 0.52
C LEU A 153 15.69 11.33 0.42
N GLU A 154 15.41 10.55 -0.62
CA GLU A 154 16.08 9.28 -0.91
C GLU A 154 17.58 9.52 -1.19
N SER A 155 17.92 10.56 -1.97
CA SER A 155 19.31 10.95 -2.21
C SER A 155 20.02 11.41 -0.93
N GLU A 156 19.36 12.21 -0.08
CA GLU A 156 19.90 12.62 1.21
C GLU A 156 20.16 11.43 2.14
N ARG A 157 19.22 10.49 2.20
CA ARG A 157 19.36 9.25 2.99
C ARG A 157 20.54 8.42 2.47
N ASP A 158 20.64 8.21 1.17
CA ASP A 158 21.70 7.39 0.57
C ASP A 158 23.07 8.00 0.82
N GLU A 159 23.19 9.33 0.74
CA GLU A 159 24.43 10.04 1.12
C GLU A 159 24.73 9.90 2.60
N ALA A 160 23.73 10.04 3.48
CA ALA A 160 23.90 9.85 4.92
C ALA A 160 24.36 8.43 5.26
N VAL A 161 23.80 7.41 4.59
CA VAL A 161 24.19 5.99 4.73
C VAL A 161 25.63 5.81 4.26
N ARG A 162 26.02 6.37 3.13
CA ARG A 162 27.40 6.30 2.62
C ARG A 162 28.40 6.87 3.62
N VAL A 163 28.14 8.07 4.13
CA VAL A 163 29.00 8.74 5.12
C VAL A 163 29.05 7.93 6.43
N ARG A 164 27.92 7.34 6.84
CA ARG A 164 27.86 6.44 7.99
C ARG A 164 28.74 5.20 7.82
N GLU A 165 28.71 4.57 6.64
CA GLU A 165 29.51 3.38 6.34
C GLU A 165 31.01 3.71 6.29
N GLU A 166 31.40 4.85 5.71
CA GLU A 166 32.77 5.36 5.71
C GLU A 166 33.27 5.59 7.15
N THR A 167 32.44 6.17 8.02
CA THR A 167 32.75 6.38 9.44
C THR A 167 32.88 5.05 10.17
N ALA A 168 31.97 4.10 9.94
CA ALA A 168 31.98 2.77 10.54
C ALA A 168 33.24 1.96 10.17
N ALA A 169 33.73 2.11 8.93
CA ALA A 169 34.95 1.46 8.47
C ALA A 169 36.22 1.91 9.24
N GLN A 170 36.16 3.09 9.87
CA GLN A 170 37.26 3.63 10.67
C GLN A 170 37.24 3.13 12.13
N VAL A 171 36.14 2.53 12.59
CA VAL A 171 35.98 1.99 13.93
C VAL A 171 36.55 0.56 13.99
N ASN A 172 37.11 0.16 15.13
CA ASN A 172 37.50 -1.23 15.36
C ASN A 172 36.31 -2.19 15.10
N LYS A 173 36.52 -3.24 14.30
CA LYS A 173 35.46 -4.18 13.89
C LYS A 173 34.66 -4.80 15.05
N ALA A 174 35.36 -5.21 16.14
CA ALA A 174 34.70 -5.82 17.30
C ALA A 174 33.81 -4.78 18.02
N LEU A 175 34.28 -3.54 18.11
CA LEU A 175 33.59 -2.44 18.76
C LEU A 175 32.41 -1.96 17.92
N CYS A 176 32.55 -1.88 16.62
CA CYS A 176 31.47 -1.57 15.67
C CYS A 176 30.36 -2.65 15.73
N ALA A 177 30.72 -3.93 15.72
CA ALA A 177 29.75 -5.03 15.85
C ALA A 177 29.00 -4.99 17.21
N ARG A 178 29.66 -4.58 18.29
CA ARG A 178 29.00 -4.36 19.58
C ARG A 178 28.05 -3.18 19.54
N TYR A 179 28.46 -2.06 18.93
CA TYR A 179 27.66 -0.88 18.72
C TYR A 179 26.40 -1.19 17.91
N ASP A 180 26.54 -1.84 16.75
CA ASP A 180 25.40 -2.21 15.88
C ASP A 180 24.40 -3.15 16.58
N ARG A 181 24.89 -4.06 17.44
CA ARG A 181 24.02 -4.92 18.24
C ARG A 181 23.19 -4.11 19.25
N LEU A 182 23.82 -3.16 19.93
CA LEU A 182 23.13 -2.29 20.88
C LEU A 182 22.14 -1.35 20.20
N ARG A 183 22.47 -0.83 19.01
CA ARG A 183 21.61 0.05 18.22
C ARG A 183 20.28 -0.61 17.86
N ARG A 184 20.27 -1.90 17.55
CA ARG A 184 19.02 -2.64 17.24
C ARG A 184 17.98 -2.61 18.36
N THR A 185 18.41 -2.42 19.59
CA THR A 185 17.56 -2.43 20.78
C THR A 185 17.35 -1.06 21.40
N ARG A 186 18.16 -0.05 21.02
CA ARG A 186 18.27 1.23 21.74
C ARG A 186 18.16 2.50 20.90
N SER A 187 17.84 2.41 19.65
CA SER A 187 17.78 3.60 18.78
C SER A 187 19.07 4.44 18.85
N ASN A 188 19.02 5.66 19.39
CA ASN A 188 20.11 6.64 19.36
C ASN A 188 20.97 6.69 20.64
N ASP A 189 20.61 5.97 21.72
CA ASP A 189 21.29 6.06 23.02
C ASP A 189 22.29 4.90 23.28
N VAL A 190 23.14 4.62 22.29
CA VAL A 190 24.13 3.55 22.36
C VAL A 190 25.40 4.01 23.08
N VAL A 191 25.90 5.20 22.71
CA VAL A 191 27.08 5.83 23.31
C VAL A 191 26.62 7.06 24.07
N VAL A 192 26.74 7.05 25.39
CA VAL A 192 26.14 8.07 26.28
C VAL A 192 27.16 8.64 27.25
N PRO A 193 26.96 9.90 27.68
CA PRO A 193 27.87 10.53 28.63
C PRO A 193 27.76 9.92 30.02
N LEU A 194 28.89 9.91 30.74
CA LEU A 194 28.91 9.70 32.17
C LEU A 194 28.64 11.03 32.88
N MET A 195 27.42 11.25 33.35
CA MET A 195 26.96 12.51 33.96
C MET A 195 26.87 12.39 35.49
N GLY A 196 27.64 13.22 36.24
CA GLY A 196 27.58 13.22 37.69
C GLY A 196 27.90 11.86 38.37
N GLY A 197 28.55 10.98 37.62
CA GLY A 197 28.83 9.60 38.09
C GLY A 197 27.72 8.60 37.84
N ALA A 198 26.71 8.96 37.03
CA ALA A 198 25.63 8.08 36.57
C ALA A 198 25.64 7.93 35.03
N CYS A 199 25.02 6.89 34.53
CA CYS A 199 24.81 6.66 33.10
C CYS A 199 23.84 7.69 32.51
N GLY A 200 24.22 8.35 31.43
CA GLY A 200 23.39 9.36 30.79
C GLY A 200 22.10 8.81 30.16
N ALA A 201 21.96 7.48 29.94
CA ALA A 201 20.76 6.87 29.39
C ALA A 201 19.78 6.37 30.49
N CYS A 202 20.25 5.59 31.45
CA CYS A 202 19.39 4.94 32.45
C CYS A 202 19.52 5.52 33.87
N HIS A 203 20.37 6.52 34.05
CA HIS A 203 20.64 7.23 35.28
C HIS A 203 21.14 6.34 36.46
N THR A 204 21.49 5.08 36.18
CA THR A 204 22.08 4.20 37.19
C THR A 204 23.47 4.68 37.56
N ALA A 205 23.78 4.72 38.86
CA ALA A 205 25.11 5.08 39.39
C ALA A 205 26.18 4.08 38.92
N VAL A 206 27.32 4.60 38.46
CA VAL A 206 28.46 3.80 38.01
C VAL A 206 29.46 3.72 39.18
N PRO A 207 30.03 2.53 39.54
CA PRO A 207 31.01 2.37 40.63
C PRO A 207 32.25 3.27 40.45
N LEU A 208 32.79 3.78 41.54
CA LEU A 208 33.90 4.77 41.55
C LEU A 208 35.13 4.30 40.79
N ASN A 209 35.54 3.05 40.95
CA ASN A 209 36.69 2.46 40.27
C ASN A 209 36.51 2.51 38.72
N ARG A 210 35.32 2.22 38.25
CA ARG A 210 34.99 2.27 36.80
C ARG A 210 34.91 3.71 36.27
N ARG A 211 34.33 4.65 37.07
CA ARG A 211 34.34 6.07 36.70
C ARG A 211 35.75 6.59 36.47
N SER A 212 36.71 6.20 37.34
CA SER A 212 38.11 6.60 37.22
C SER A 212 38.75 6.06 35.95
N GLN A 213 38.47 4.82 35.57
CA GLN A 213 38.97 4.19 34.36
C GLN A 213 38.35 4.83 33.09
N ILE A 214 37.04 5.12 33.10
CA ILE A 214 36.36 5.79 32.01
C ILE A 214 36.90 7.23 31.84
N LYS A 215 37.05 7.98 32.93
CA LYS A 215 37.62 9.34 32.92
C LYS A 215 39.07 9.35 32.42
N ALA A 216 39.88 8.38 32.79
CA ALA A 216 41.24 8.23 32.29
C ALA A 216 41.32 7.91 30.79
N GLY A 217 40.22 7.44 30.20
CA GLY A 217 40.12 7.12 28.77
C GLY A 217 40.95 5.89 28.36
N THR A 218 41.34 5.06 29.32
CA THR A 218 42.14 3.85 29.09
C THR A 218 41.32 2.65 28.66
N VAL A 219 40.02 2.66 28.99
CA VAL A 219 39.09 1.55 28.70
C VAL A 219 37.77 2.09 28.15
N ILE A 220 37.25 1.39 27.16
CA ILE A 220 35.86 1.59 26.69
C ILE A 220 34.95 0.67 27.47
N ASP A 221 34.14 1.24 28.37
CA ASP A 221 33.30 0.49 29.28
C ASP A 221 31.82 0.75 29.04
N ALA A 222 30.97 -0.13 29.53
CA ALA A 222 29.51 -0.05 29.36
C ALA A 222 28.81 -0.01 30.72
N CYS A 223 27.63 0.58 30.73
CA CYS A 223 26.75 0.54 31.89
C CYS A 223 26.28 -0.90 32.15
N GLU A 224 26.46 -1.38 33.41
CA GLU A 224 26.04 -2.74 33.79
C GLU A 224 24.53 -2.93 33.75
N ALA A 225 23.78 -1.88 34.05
CA ALA A 225 22.32 -1.94 34.07
C ALA A 225 21.71 -1.96 32.70
N CYS A 226 22.23 -1.14 31.77
CA CYS A 226 21.58 -0.94 30.47
C CYS A 226 22.47 -1.26 29.25
N GLY A 227 23.75 -1.57 29.43
CA GLY A 227 24.66 -1.94 28.36
C GLY A 227 25.18 -0.79 27.49
N ALA A 228 24.69 0.45 27.65
CA ALA A 228 25.16 1.60 26.89
C ALA A 228 26.65 1.85 27.07
N ILE A 229 27.37 2.21 26.01
CA ILE A 229 28.79 2.54 26.05
C ILE A 229 28.97 3.92 26.69
N LEU A 230 29.83 4.03 27.69
CA LEU A 230 30.00 5.26 28.47
C LEU A 230 31.21 6.07 27.98
N TYR A 231 31.05 7.40 27.86
CA TYR A 231 32.17 8.31 27.62
C TYR A 231 32.25 9.42 28.68
N PRO A 232 33.45 9.92 29.00
CA PRO A 232 33.60 10.99 29.96
C PRO A 232 33.17 12.33 29.39
N THR A 233 32.40 13.13 30.12
CA THR A 233 31.99 14.48 29.74
C THR A 233 33.06 15.54 30.08
N GLU A 234 33.98 15.26 30.98
CA GLU A 234 35.08 16.15 31.35
C GLU A 234 36.39 15.67 30.72
N PRO A 235 37.26 16.55 30.18
CA PRO A 235 38.58 16.17 29.74
C PRO A 235 39.37 15.59 30.92
N ALA A 236 40.14 14.52 30.64
CA ALA A 236 41.07 13.95 31.63
C ALA A 236 42.13 15.05 31.95
N GLY A 237 41.94 15.82 33.02
CA GLY A 237 42.92 16.82 33.39
C GLY A 237 42.43 18.09 34.07
N SER A 238 41.41 18.02 34.92
CA SER A 238 41.18 19.11 35.91
C SER A 238 41.09 18.51 37.30
N VAL A 239 42.27 18.27 37.90
CA VAL A 239 42.53 18.20 39.34
C VAL A 239 43.62 19.20 39.64
#